data_e2fbb342113184a55b08946e2a52261b
#
_entry.id   e2fbb342113184a55b08946e2a52261b
#
_cell.length_a   1.000
_cell.length_b   1.000
_cell.length_c   1.000
_cell.angle_alpha   90.00
_cell.angle_beta   90.00
_cell.angle_gamma   90.00
#
_symmetry.space_group_name_H-M   'P 1'
#
loop_
_entity.id
_entity.type
_entity.pdbx_description
1 polymer ?
#
loop_
_entity_poly.entity_id
_entity_poly.type
_entity_poly.pdbx_seq_one_letter_code
_entity_poly.pdbx_strand_id
1 'polypeptide(L)'
;MEQIITLFGNFENDAKPRFWANISNKGYKNGKETDEYIQASIPVNLTGNAAEFFKDHAKETKNADVDICVCRLKNGWLKAVEGKEDNYLVLVCHELAEIEKKEETKRRR
;
A
#
# COMPACT_ATOMS: atom_id res chain seq x y z
N MET A 1 11.84 -2.43 9.12
CA MET A 1 12.01 -1.57 7.94
C MET A 1 10.68 -1.06 7.46
N GLU A 2 10.63 0.22 7.14
CA GLU A 2 9.38 0.83 6.70
C GLU A 2 9.31 0.86 5.19
N GLN A 3 8.10 0.72 4.69
CA GLN A 3 7.85 0.67 3.26
C GLN A 3 6.78 1.69 2.91
N ILE A 4 7.04 2.51 1.89
CA ILE A 4 6.02 3.41 1.38
C ILE A 4 5.15 2.63 0.41
N ILE A 5 3.86 2.72 0.61
CA ILE A 5 2.89 2.01 -0.23
C ILE A 5 1.78 2.97 -0.64
N THR A 6 1.12 2.64 -1.72
CA THR A 6 -0.09 3.33 -2.12
C THR A 6 -1.24 2.37 -1.92
N LEU A 7 -2.09 2.68 -0.95
CA LEU A 7 -3.29 1.90 -0.69
C LEU A 7 -4.44 2.43 -1.51
N PHE A 8 -5.24 1.54 -2.06
CA PHE A 8 -6.46 1.97 -2.73
C PHE A 8 -7.55 0.95 -2.52
N GLY A 9 -8.77 1.44 -2.43
CA GLY A 9 -9.95 0.65 -2.16
C GLY A 9 -11.03 1.55 -1.60
N ASN A 10 -12.06 0.91 -1.07
CA ASN A 10 -13.18 1.67 -0.52
C ASN A 10 -13.96 0.77 0.44
N PHE A 11 -14.26 1.31 1.63
CA PHE A 11 -14.98 0.52 2.63
C PHE A 11 -16.38 0.18 2.20
N GLU A 12 -16.95 0.96 1.28
CA GLU A 12 -18.32 0.71 0.82
C GLU A 12 -18.36 -0.26 -0.35
N ASN A 13 -17.23 -0.68 -0.84
CA ASN A 13 -17.15 -1.59 -1.96
C ASN A 13 -17.21 -3.03 -1.45
N ASP A 14 -18.07 -3.85 -2.04
CA ASP A 14 -18.22 -5.25 -1.65
C ASP A 14 -17.26 -6.17 -2.36
N ALA A 15 -16.44 -5.66 -3.24
CA ALA A 15 -15.46 -6.48 -3.95
C ALA A 15 -14.50 -7.16 -2.98
N LYS A 16 -13.98 -8.29 -3.39
CA LYS A 16 -12.99 -9.02 -2.60
C LYS A 16 -11.82 -9.36 -3.48
N PRO A 17 -10.63 -8.88 -3.16
CA PRO A 17 -10.32 -8.06 -1.99
C PRO A 17 -10.81 -6.62 -2.15
N ARG A 18 -11.11 -6.01 -1.01
CA ARG A 18 -11.60 -4.64 -0.97
C ARG A 18 -10.48 -3.62 -1.13
N PHE A 19 -9.31 -3.96 -0.67
CA PHE A 19 -8.16 -3.06 -0.69
C PHE A 19 -6.99 -3.71 -1.38
N TRP A 20 -6.19 -2.88 -2.04
CA TRP A 20 -4.96 -3.29 -2.70
C TRP A 20 -3.86 -2.31 -2.35
N ALA A 21 -2.63 -2.76 -2.39
CA ALA A 21 -1.48 -1.88 -2.23
C ALA A 21 -0.61 -1.98 -3.46
N ASN A 22 -0.13 -0.82 -3.91
CA ASN A 22 0.87 -0.74 -4.95
C ASN A 22 2.22 -0.54 -4.29
N ILE A 23 3.17 -1.38 -4.63
CA ILE A 23 4.53 -1.29 -4.11
C ILE A 23 5.44 -1.10 -5.30
N SER A 24 6.33 -0.12 -5.19
CA SER A 24 7.23 0.23 -6.27
C SER A 24 8.65 0.28 -5.74
N ASN A 25 9.58 -0.27 -6.48
CA ASN A 25 10.99 -0.21 -6.13
C ASN A 25 11.81 -0.32 -7.41
N LYS A 26 13.08 0.03 -7.29
CA LYS A 26 13.96 -0.10 -8.45
C LYS A 26 14.20 -1.56 -8.75
N GLY A 27 14.27 -1.87 -10.03
CA GLY A 27 14.53 -3.22 -10.46
C GLY A 27 16.00 -3.59 -10.35
N TYR A 28 16.28 -4.87 -10.61
CA TYR A 28 17.64 -5.35 -10.63
C TYR A 28 17.90 -6.08 -11.93
N LYS A 29 19.11 -5.95 -12.43
CA LYS A 29 19.52 -6.66 -13.62
C LYS A 29 20.99 -7.04 -13.45
N ASN A 30 21.25 -8.34 -13.60
CA ASN A 30 22.62 -8.85 -13.42
C ASN A 30 23.19 -8.49 -12.06
N GLY A 31 22.35 -8.51 -11.04
CA GLY A 31 22.78 -8.23 -9.68
C GLY A 31 22.94 -6.77 -9.35
N LYS A 32 22.62 -5.88 -10.28
CA LYS A 32 22.77 -4.44 -10.03
C LYS A 32 21.43 -3.74 -10.13
N GLU A 33 21.26 -2.71 -9.31
CA GLU A 33 20.06 -1.91 -9.31
C GLU A 33 19.98 -1.10 -10.60
N THR A 34 18.83 -1.03 -11.19
CA THR A 34 18.61 -0.27 -12.42
C THR A 34 17.92 1.05 -12.08
N ASP A 35 17.81 1.91 -13.11
CA ASP A 35 17.08 3.16 -12.95
C ASP A 35 15.59 3.02 -13.18
N GLU A 36 15.16 1.86 -13.61
CA GLU A 36 13.74 1.63 -13.87
C GLU A 36 13.05 1.15 -12.62
N TYR A 37 11.82 1.60 -12.42
CA TYR A 37 11.01 1.17 -11.30
C TYR A 37 10.07 0.06 -11.72
N ILE A 38 9.92 -0.90 -10.83
CA ILE A 38 9.00 -2.02 -11.01
C ILE A 38 7.89 -1.85 -10.00
N GLN A 39 6.66 -2.01 -10.45
CA GLN A 39 5.49 -1.92 -9.59
C GLN A 39 4.72 -3.21 -9.59
N ALA A 40 4.14 -3.52 -8.47
CA ALA A 40 3.23 -4.66 -8.36
C ALA A 40 2.17 -4.35 -7.34
N SER A 41 1.02 -4.98 -7.51
CA SER A 41 -0.10 -4.82 -6.58
C SER A 41 -0.30 -6.10 -5.80
N ILE A 42 -0.75 -5.95 -4.57
CA ILE A 42 -1.03 -7.08 -3.70
C ILE A 42 -2.32 -6.80 -2.94
N PRO A 43 -3.18 -7.82 -2.77
CA PRO A 43 -4.38 -7.65 -1.94
C PRO A 43 -4.00 -7.35 -0.51
N VAL A 44 -4.83 -6.56 0.17
CA VAL A 44 -4.51 -6.02 1.49
C VAL A 44 -5.66 -6.27 2.45
N ASN A 45 -5.30 -6.63 3.67
CA ASN A 45 -6.21 -6.58 4.82
C ASN A 45 -5.76 -5.46 5.73
N LEU A 46 -6.70 -4.65 6.19
CA LEU A 46 -6.41 -3.58 7.13
C LEU A 46 -6.84 -4.01 8.52
N THR A 47 -5.91 -4.02 9.45
CA THR A 47 -6.18 -4.36 10.85
C THR A 47 -5.57 -3.28 11.74
N GLY A 48 -5.77 -3.41 13.06
CA GLY A 48 -5.22 -2.44 13.99
C GLY A 48 -5.66 -1.03 13.64
N ASN A 49 -4.71 -0.10 13.61
CA ASN A 49 -5.05 1.29 13.29
C ASN A 49 -5.10 1.58 11.80
N ALA A 50 -4.78 0.59 10.97
CA ALA A 50 -4.66 0.84 9.54
C ALA A 50 -6.01 1.21 8.91
N ALA A 51 -7.09 0.57 9.36
CA ALA A 51 -8.42 0.88 8.82
C ALA A 51 -8.81 2.32 9.13
N GLU A 52 -8.60 2.75 10.37
CA GLU A 52 -8.90 4.13 10.73
C GLU A 52 -8.00 5.11 10.03
N PHE A 53 -6.73 4.77 9.90
CA PHE A 53 -5.80 5.62 9.19
C PHE A 53 -6.27 5.84 7.75
N PHE A 54 -6.69 4.78 7.10
CA PHE A 54 -7.18 4.91 5.74
C PHE A 54 -8.41 5.81 5.68
N LYS A 55 -9.35 5.64 6.60
CA LYS A 55 -10.53 6.49 6.63
C LYS A 55 -10.18 7.96 6.78
N ASP A 56 -9.19 8.24 7.61
CA ASP A 56 -8.85 9.62 7.94
C ASP A 56 -8.02 10.31 6.88
N HIS A 57 -7.26 9.55 6.10
CA HIS A 57 -6.25 10.13 5.21
C HIS A 57 -6.48 9.84 3.74
N ALA A 58 -7.39 8.95 3.39
CA ALA A 58 -7.62 8.62 2.00
C ALA A 58 -8.29 9.77 1.26
N LYS A 59 -7.98 9.88 -0.02
CA LYS A 59 -8.55 10.90 -0.87
C LYS A 59 -9.40 10.27 -1.95
N GLU A 60 -10.50 10.91 -2.26
CA GLU A 60 -11.37 10.43 -3.32
C GLU A 60 -10.67 10.55 -4.67
N THR A 61 -11.01 9.63 -5.55
CA THR A 61 -10.53 9.67 -6.91
C THR A 61 -11.71 9.89 -7.84
N LYS A 62 -11.43 9.99 -9.13
CA LYS A 62 -12.49 10.09 -10.12
C LYS A 62 -13.34 8.83 -10.16
N ASN A 63 -12.77 7.71 -9.78
CA ASN A 63 -13.51 6.47 -9.69
C ASN A 63 -14.16 6.40 -8.31
N ALA A 64 -15.49 6.43 -8.27
CA ALA A 64 -16.21 6.47 -6.99
C ALA A 64 -15.98 5.24 -6.13
N ASP A 65 -15.50 4.15 -6.73
CA ASP A 65 -15.29 2.91 -5.98
C ASP A 65 -13.91 2.81 -5.36
N VAL A 66 -13.07 3.82 -5.55
CA VAL A 66 -11.68 3.74 -5.12
C VAL A 66 -11.24 5.04 -4.48
N ASP A 67 -10.79 4.95 -3.25
CA ASP A 67 -10.06 6.03 -2.59
C ASP A 67 -8.60 5.66 -2.53
N ILE A 68 -7.74 6.65 -2.41
CA ILE A 68 -6.30 6.45 -2.44
C ILE A 68 -5.64 7.06 -1.22
N CYS A 69 -4.67 6.35 -0.67
CA CYS A 69 -3.88 6.84 0.45
C CYS A 69 -2.43 6.41 0.27
N VAL A 70 -1.53 7.39 0.15
CA VAL A 70 -0.09 7.11 0.10
C VAL A 70 0.44 7.25 1.52
N CYS A 71 1.08 6.20 2.02
CA CYS A 71 1.45 6.17 3.43
C CYS A 71 2.67 5.27 3.65
N ARG A 72 3.14 5.26 4.89
CA ARG A 72 4.22 4.37 5.31
C ARG A 72 3.61 3.18 6.04
N LEU A 73 4.04 1.99 5.65
CA LEU A 73 3.67 0.78 6.37
C LEU A 73 4.69 0.58 7.48
N LYS A 74 4.27 0.77 8.72
CA LYS A 74 5.15 0.63 9.87
C LYS A 74 5.13 -0.77 10.43
N ASN A 75 3.99 -1.42 10.40
CA ASN A 75 3.87 -2.77 10.93
C ASN A 75 2.90 -3.54 10.06
N GLY A 76 3.35 -4.66 9.54
CA GLY A 76 2.54 -5.51 8.70
C GLY A 76 3.28 -6.79 8.40
N TRP A 77 2.58 -7.72 7.76
CA TRP A 77 3.18 -9.00 7.42
C TRP A 77 2.46 -9.60 6.24
N LEU A 78 3.10 -10.59 5.64
CA LEU A 78 2.49 -11.35 4.56
C LEU A 78 1.78 -12.56 5.14
N LYS A 79 0.63 -12.87 4.57
CA LYS A 79 -0.17 -13.99 5.01
C LYS A 79 -0.55 -14.81 3.79
N ALA A 80 -0.40 -16.11 3.89
CA ALA A 80 -0.85 -17.01 2.83
C ALA A 80 -2.33 -17.33 3.04
N VAL A 81 -3.07 -17.29 1.96
CA VAL A 81 -4.51 -17.55 1.99
C VAL A 81 -4.83 -18.64 0.98
N GLU A 82 -5.67 -19.56 1.37
CA GLU A 82 -6.08 -20.65 0.50
C GLU A 82 -7.12 -20.17 -0.49
N GLY A 83 -6.81 -20.32 -1.77
CA GLY A 83 -7.75 -19.99 -2.84
C GLY A 83 -8.37 -21.24 -3.40
N LYS A 84 -9.27 -21.05 -4.35
CA LYS A 84 -9.95 -22.18 -4.97
C LYS A 84 -9.01 -23.01 -5.83
N GLU A 85 -8.12 -22.36 -6.56
CA GLU A 85 -7.21 -23.04 -7.46
C GLU A 85 -5.78 -22.96 -6.93
N ASP A 86 -5.37 -21.79 -6.50
CA ASP A 86 -4.02 -21.57 -6.02
C ASP A 86 -4.06 -20.77 -4.73
N ASN A 87 -3.09 -21.04 -3.86
CA ASN A 87 -2.91 -20.20 -2.68
C ASN A 87 -2.31 -18.87 -3.10
N TYR A 88 -2.60 -17.82 -2.36
CA TYR A 88 -2.10 -16.50 -2.70
C TYR A 88 -1.68 -15.75 -1.43
N LEU A 89 -0.95 -14.66 -1.63
CA LEU A 89 -0.47 -13.84 -0.53
C LEU A 89 -1.32 -12.61 -0.37
N VAL A 90 -1.49 -12.21 0.88
CA VAL A 90 -2.17 -10.99 1.26
C VAL A 90 -1.23 -10.21 2.17
N LEU A 91 -1.17 -8.90 1.98
CA LEU A 91 -0.42 -8.04 2.87
C LEU A 91 -1.35 -7.57 3.98
N VAL A 92 -1.02 -7.92 5.22
CA VAL A 92 -1.77 -7.42 6.37
C VAL A 92 -1.12 -6.14 6.82
N CYS A 93 -1.84 -5.03 6.74
CA CYS A 93 -1.36 -3.73 7.19
C CYS A 93 -1.94 -3.48 8.56
N HIS A 94 -1.09 -3.46 9.57
CA HIS A 94 -1.52 -3.33 10.95
C HIS A 94 -1.31 -1.93 11.49
N GLU A 95 -0.24 -1.27 11.09
CA GLU A 95 0.05 0.08 11.52
C GLU A 95 0.54 0.90 10.36
N LEU A 96 -0.12 2.02 10.10
CA LEU A 96 0.24 2.95 9.03
C LEU A 96 0.59 4.31 9.63
N ALA A 97 1.38 5.08 8.89
CA ALA A 97 1.76 6.42 9.31
C ALA A 97 1.88 7.33 8.11
N GLU A 98 1.84 8.61 8.35
CA GLU A 98 1.99 9.58 7.28
C GLU A 98 3.41 9.60 6.76
N ILE A 99 3.55 9.99 5.51
CA ILE A 99 4.86 10.18 4.92
C ILE A 99 5.47 11.45 5.49
N GLU A 100 6.73 11.36 5.89
CA GLU A 100 7.42 12.52 6.42
C GLU A 100 7.67 13.55 5.34
N LYS A 101 7.60 14.82 5.71
CA LYS A 101 7.76 15.90 4.77
C LYS A 101 8.97 16.77 5.05
N LYS A 102 9.95 16.24 5.75
CA LYS A 102 11.14 17.00 6.07
C LYS A 102 11.84 17.52 4.85
N GLU A 103 11.83 16.73 3.80
CA GLU A 103 12.57 17.11 2.61
C GLU A 103 12.01 18.32 1.93
N GLU A 104 10.71 18.49 2.02
CA GLU A 104 10.09 19.67 1.44
C GLU A 104 10.61 20.93 2.09
N THR A 105 10.75 20.88 3.38
CA THR A 105 11.26 22.03 4.11
C THR A 105 12.68 22.37 3.66
N LYS A 106 13.50 21.38 3.47
CA LYS A 106 14.87 21.63 3.06
C LYS A 106 14.95 22.23 1.69
N ARG A 107 14.10 21.84 0.81
CA ARG A 107 14.18 22.33 -0.57
C ARG A 107 13.76 23.75 -0.72
N ARG A 108 13.13 24.31 0.26
CA ARG A 108 12.63 25.67 0.15
C ARG A 108 13.68 26.71 0.43
N ARG A 109 14.86 26.36 0.71
CA ARG A 109 15.92 27.32 0.88
C ARG A 109 16.59 27.79 -0.36
#